data_8e8c27ed32797daa3aad5a7406709f05
#
_entry.id   8e8c27ed32797daa3aad5a7406709f05
#
_cell.length_a   1.000
_cell.length_b   1.000
_cell.length_c   1.000
_cell.angle_alpha   90.00
_cell.angle_beta   90.00
_cell.angle_gamma   90.00
#
_symmetry.space_group_name_H-M   'P 1'
#
loop_
_entity.id
_entity.type
_entity.pdbx_description
1 polymer ?
#
loop_
_entity_poly.entity_id
_entity_poly.type
_entity_poly.pdbx_seq_one_letter_code
_entity_poly.pdbx_strand_id
1 'polypeptide(L)'
;MMPHFSIFKKQILLLIFLLCFSLSHASYILINMDDQQTNHLKAYGIAFLSIENEINVKWLLNYKGGSFLIKSNNFIENECKTRNVAYSLIADVQSNKILSDISRNDVNQEIISLEKAPKIAIYSPKNKQPWDDAVTLALTYA
;
A
#
# COMPACT_ATOMS: atom_id res chain seq x y z
N MET A 1 55.91 -19.62 7.36
CA MET A 1 54.72 -20.32 7.89
C MET A 1 53.67 -19.29 8.26
N MET A 2 52.44 -19.40 7.73
CA MET A 2 51.20 -18.65 7.98
C MET A 2 50.79 -17.49 7.04
N PRO A 3 50.49 -17.72 5.75
CA PRO A 3 49.60 -16.83 5.00
C PRO A 3 48.16 -17.34 4.96
N HIS A 4 47.88 -18.63 5.17
CA HIS A 4 46.53 -19.22 4.99
C HIS A 4 45.47 -18.72 6.01
N PHE A 5 45.84 -18.37 7.21
CA PHE A 5 44.92 -17.93 8.26
C PHE A 5 44.33 -16.52 7.98
N SER A 6 45.08 -15.67 7.31
CA SER A 6 44.62 -14.33 6.91
C SER A 6 43.59 -14.38 5.77
N ILE A 7 43.78 -15.30 4.83
CA ILE A 7 42.88 -15.49 3.68
C ILE A 7 41.52 -16.04 4.16
N PHE A 8 41.54 -17.01 5.08
CA PHE A 8 40.35 -17.60 5.66
C PHE A 8 39.48 -16.59 6.43
N LYS A 9 40.12 -15.70 7.21
CA LYS A 9 39.42 -14.60 7.89
C LYS A 9 38.76 -13.63 6.92
N LYS A 10 39.43 -13.27 5.84
CA LYS A 10 38.86 -12.40 4.78
C LYS A 10 37.67 -13.04 4.07
N GLN A 11 37.73 -14.34 3.80
CA GLN A 11 36.66 -15.08 3.19
C GLN A 11 35.41 -15.17 4.10
N ILE A 12 35.62 -15.42 5.42
CA ILE A 12 34.53 -15.41 6.40
C ILE A 12 33.89 -14.01 6.50
N LEU A 13 34.70 -12.96 6.55
CA LEU A 13 34.19 -11.59 6.60
C LEU A 13 33.39 -11.23 5.36
N LEU A 14 33.84 -11.65 4.18
CA LEU A 14 33.13 -11.48 2.92
C LEU A 14 31.81 -12.23 2.91
N LEU A 15 31.78 -13.46 3.43
CA LEU A 15 30.57 -14.28 3.52
C LEU A 15 29.55 -13.67 4.49
N ILE A 16 29.97 -13.17 5.64
CA ILE A 16 29.15 -12.46 6.61
C ILE A 16 28.58 -11.17 5.97
N PHE A 17 29.39 -10.42 5.24
CA PHE A 17 28.97 -9.22 4.52
C PHE A 17 27.91 -9.53 3.45
N LEU A 18 28.06 -10.62 2.69
CA LEU A 18 27.06 -11.09 1.72
C LEU A 18 25.76 -11.53 2.39
N LEU A 19 25.81 -12.19 3.55
CA LEU A 19 24.59 -12.58 4.29
C LEU A 19 23.80 -11.38 4.83
N CYS A 20 24.45 -10.27 5.15
CA CYS A 20 23.75 -9.05 5.65
C CYS A 20 22.91 -8.34 4.59
N PHE A 21 23.12 -8.58 3.29
CA PHE A 21 22.34 -7.95 2.22
C PHE A 21 20.97 -8.60 1.95
N SER A 22 20.64 -9.72 2.61
CA SER A 22 19.51 -10.57 2.20
C SER A 22 18.17 -10.30 2.91
N LEU A 23 18.04 -9.27 3.75
CA LEU A 23 16.87 -9.11 4.62
C LEU A 23 16.06 -7.82 4.39
N SER A 24 16.01 -7.32 3.15
CA SER A 24 15.03 -6.27 2.83
C SER A 24 13.70 -6.90 2.44
N HIS A 25 12.86 -7.18 3.43
CA HIS A 25 11.47 -7.56 3.17
C HIS A 25 10.66 -6.30 2.88
N ALA A 26 9.82 -6.37 1.83
CA ALA A 26 8.82 -5.34 1.61
C ALA A 26 7.79 -5.42 2.74
N SER A 27 7.60 -4.31 3.47
CA SER A 27 6.73 -4.28 4.65
C SER A 27 5.42 -3.57 4.39
N TYR A 28 5.32 -2.84 3.26
CA TYR A 28 4.14 -2.08 2.88
C TYR A 28 3.81 -2.23 1.40
N ILE A 29 2.53 -2.16 1.11
CA ILE A 29 1.93 -1.97 -0.20
C ILE A 29 1.63 -0.48 -0.33
N LEU A 30 2.21 0.19 -1.32
CA LEU A 30 1.91 1.57 -1.67
C LEU A 30 1.07 1.57 -2.96
N ILE A 31 -0.14 2.09 -2.88
CA ILE A 31 -1.05 2.28 -4.01
C ILE A 31 -1.06 3.77 -4.34
N ASN A 32 -0.35 4.16 -5.40
CA ASN A 32 -0.37 5.54 -5.87
C ASN A 32 -1.72 5.84 -6.55
N MET A 33 -2.18 7.09 -6.42
CA MET A 33 -3.43 7.57 -7.02
C MET A 33 -3.17 8.66 -8.07
N ASP A 34 -1.96 8.67 -8.64
CA ASP A 34 -1.55 9.53 -9.74
C ASP A 34 -1.95 8.92 -11.10
N ASP A 35 -1.54 9.55 -12.20
CA ASP A 35 -1.87 9.15 -13.58
C ASP A 35 -1.38 7.75 -13.96
N GLN A 36 -0.51 7.13 -13.17
CA GLN A 36 -0.07 5.75 -13.38
C GLN A 36 -1.09 4.72 -12.88
N GLN A 37 -2.05 5.14 -12.07
CA GLN A 37 -3.14 4.27 -11.63
C GLN A 37 -4.19 4.14 -12.72
N THR A 38 -4.33 2.93 -13.27
CA THR A 38 -5.31 2.63 -14.31
C THR A 38 -6.73 2.48 -13.78
N ASN A 39 -6.90 2.18 -12.50
CA ASN A 39 -8.20 1.91 -11.90
C ASN A 39 -8.33 2.50 -10.49
N HIS A 40 -8.52 3.81 -10.43
CA HIS A 40 -8.68 4.55 -9.17
C HIS A 40 -9.84 4.01 -8.32
N LEU A 41 -10.98 3.70 -8.95
CA LEU A 41 -12.17 3.24 -8.21
C LEU A 41 -11.89 1.90 -7.49
N LYS A 42 -11.24 0.96 -8.15
CA LYS A 42 -10.83 -0.30 -7.52
C LYS A 42 -9.73 -0.10 -6.46
N ALA A 43 -8.87 0.89 -6.61
CA ALA A 43 -7.88 1.23 -5.59
C ALA A 43 -8.56 1.70 -4.29
N TYR A 44 -9.63 2.50 -4.36
CA TYR A 44 -10.48 2.80 -3.20
C TYR A 44 -11.14 1.54 -2.64
N GLY A 45 -11.59 0.62 -3.49
CA GLY A 45 -12.13 -0.68 -3.08
C GLY A 45 -11.12 -1.53 -2.31
N ILE A 46 -9.84 -1.54 -2.73
CA ILE A 46 -8.75 -2.21 -1.99
C ILE A 46 -8.55 -1.58 -0.60
N ALA A 47 -8.57 -0.25 -0.51
CA ALA A 47 -8.46 0.44 0.77
C ALA A 47 -9.64 0.09 1.70
N PHE A 48 -10.87 0.11 1.18
CA PHE A 48 -12.08 -0.30 1.91
C PHE A 48 -11.99 -1.75 2.39
N LEU A 49 -11.66 -2.68 1.50
CA LEU A 49 -11.50 -4.11 1.80
C LEU A 49 -10.43 -4.36 2.88
N SER A 50 -9.33 -3.58 2.85
CA SER A 50 -8.28 -3.67 3.85
C SER A 50 -8.82 -3.31 5.24
N ILE A 51 -9.57 -2.21 5.35
CA ILE A 51 -10.13 -1.75 6.62
C ILE A 51 -11.21 -2.72 7.11
N GLU A 52 -12.02 -3.27 6.22
CA GLU A 52 -13.05 -4.28 6.55
C GLU A 52 -12.43 -5.56 7.13
N ASN A 53 -11.21 -5.89 6.71
CA ASN A 53 -10.42 -7.00 7.24
C ASN A 53 -9.46 -6.60 8.38
N GLU A 54 -9.71 -5.48 9.04
CA GLU A 54 -8.94 -4.98 10.19
C GLU A 54 -7.46 -4.70 9.87
N ILE A 55 -7.14 -4.48 8.59
CA ILE A 55 -5.79 -4.13 8.15
C ILE A 55 -5.68 -2.61 8.12
N ASN A 56 -4.71 -2.08 8.87
CA ASN A 56 -4.46 -0.64 8.95
C ASN A 56 -4.10 -0.05 7.58
N VAL A 57 -4.80 1.00 7.20
CA VAL A 57 -4.57 1.80 6.00
C VAL A 57 -4.24 3.23 6.39
N LYS A 58 -3.16 3.77 5.86
CA LYS A 58 -2.86 5.20 5.93
C LYS A 58 -3.20 5.84 4.59
N TRP A 59 -4.07 6.83 4.62
CA TRP A 59 -4.36 7.67 3.47
C TRP A 59 -3.40 8.84 3.46
N LEU A 60 -2.60 8.94 2.42
CA LEU A 60 -1.57 9.97 2.23
C LEU A 60 -2.17 11.09 1.36
N LEU A 61 -2.87 12.04 2.00
CA LEU A 61 -3.55 13.15 1.32
C LEU A 61 -2.55 13.99 0.52
N ASN A 62 -2.92 14.31 -0.71
CA ASN A 62 -2.12 15.10 -1.66
C ASN A 62 -0.73 14.51 -2.00
N TYR A 63 -0.39 13.33 -1.49
CA TYR A 63 0.80 12.63 -1.93
C TYR A 63 0.44 11.75 -3.14
N LYS A 64 1.01 12.07 -4.32
CA LYS A 64 0.75 11.36 -5.58
C LYS A 64 -0.74 11.07 -5.81
N GLY A 65 -1.57 12.11 -5.76
CA GLY A 65 -3.01 11.99 -5.99
C GLY A 65 -3.83 11.48 -4.81
N GLY A 66 -3.23 11.33 -3.62
CA GLY A 66 -3.91 10.82 -2.42
C GLY A 66 -3.74 9.31 -2.23
N SER A 67 -2.51 8.85 -2.21
CA SER A 67 -2.11 7.43 -2.16
C SER A 67 -2.52 6.70 -0.90
N PHE A 68 -2.60 5.37 -0.97
CA PHE A 68 -2.82 4.50 0.18
C PHE A 68 -1.55 3.74 0.54
N LEU A 69 -1.21 3.71 1.81
CA LEU A 69 -0.12 2.91 2.37
C LEU A 69 -0.72 1.85 3.31
N ILE A 70 -0.55 0.59 2.95
CA ILE A 70 -1.15 -0.56 3.62
C ILE A 70 -0.03 -1.49 4.09
N LYS A 71 -0.14 -2.04 5.30
CA LYS A 71 0.83 -3.03 5.75
C LYS A 71 0.81 -4.25 4.82
N SER A 72 1.98 -4.71 4.39
CA SER A 72 2.10 -5.84 3.46
C SER A 72 1.37 -7.08 3.98
N ASN A 73 0.49 -7.60 3.13
CA ASN A 73 -0.34 -8.76 3.40
C ASN A 73 -0.61 -9.48 2.08
N ASN A 74 -0.38 -10.79 2.05
CA ASN A 74 -0.56 -11.61 0.85
C ASN A 74 -1.98 -11.54 0.29
N PHE A 75 -2.99 -11.43 1.16
CA PHE A 75 -4.39 -11.30 0.74
C PHE A 75 -4.58 -10.01 -0.06
N ILE A 76 -4.16 -8.86 0.48
CA ILE A 76 -4.31 -7.56 -0.19
C ILE A 76 -3.46 -7.48 -1.47
N GLU A 77 -2.28 -8.07 -1.46
CA GLU A 77 -1.45 -8.14 -2.66
C GLU A 77 -2.13 -8.93 -3.78
N ASN A 78 -2.76 -10.07 -3.46
CA ASN A 78 -3.53 -10.86 -4.40
C ASN A 78 -4.77 -10.11 -4.91
N GLU A 79 -5.48 -9.39 -4.04
CA GLU A 79 -6.62 -8.55 -4.45
C GLU A 79 -6.19 -7.43 -5.41
N CYS A 80 -5.05 -6.77 -5.16
CA CYS A 80 -4.50 -5.79 -6.10
C CYS A 80 -4.24 -6.42 -7.47
N LYS A 81 -3.62 -7.60 -7.52
CA LYS A 81 -3.36 -8.33 -8.77
C LYS A 81 -4.65 -8.72 -9.49
N THR A 82 -5.60 -9.32 -8.76
CA THR A 82 -6.87 -9.79 -9.32
C THR A 82 -7.71 -8.65 -9.89
N ARG A 83 -7.71 -7.51 -9.22
CA ARG A 83 -8.49 -6.33 -9.62
C ARG A 83 -7.74 -5.41 -10.58
N ASN A 84 -6.50 -5.76 -10.94
CA ASN A 84 -5.63 -4.96 -11.80
C ASN A 84 -5.40 -3.53 -11.25
N VAL A 85 -5.13 -3.44 -9.94
CA VAL A 85 -4.75 -2.19 -9.26
C VAL A 85 -3.24 -2.09 -9.25
N ALA A 86 -2.69 -0.99 -9.75
CA ALA A 86 -1.26 -0.74 -9.74
C ALA A 86 -0.78 -0.47 -8.30
N TYR A 87 0.26 -1.16 -7.86
CA TYR A 87 0.84 -1.03 -6.52
C TYR A 87 2.35 -1.24 -6.54
N SER A 88 3.01 -0.81 -5.49
CA SER A 88 4.45 -1.03 -5.27
C SER A 88 4.66 -1.64 -3.88
N LEU A 89 5.54 -2.63 -3.81
CA LEU A 89 6.02 -3.17 -2.54
C LEU A 89 7.22 -2.33 -2.08
N ILE A 90 7.14 -1.76 -0.90
CA ILE A 90 8.18 -0.90 -0.35
C ILE A 90 8.65 -1.38 1.03
N ALA A 91 9.91 -1.15 1.32
CA ALA A 91 10.50 -1.48 2.62
C ALA A 91 10.14 -0.43 3.69
N ASP A 92 10.30 -0.80 4.97
CA ASP A 92 10.08 0.09 6.11
C ASP A 92 10.84 1.42 5.99
N VAL A 93 12.08 1.37 5.53
CA VAL A 93 12.91 2.58 5.37
C VAL A 93 12.27 3.55 4.37
N GLN A 94 11.73 3.03 3.26
CA GLN A 94 11.06 3.85 2.25
C GLN A 94 9.74 4.40 2.76
N SER A 95 8.93 3.57 3.45
CA SER A 95 7.67 4.01 4.04
C SER A 95 7.88 5.10 5.08
N ASN A 96 8.86 4.92 5.98
CA ASN A 96 9.20 5.91 7.00
C ASN A 96 9.69 7.23 6.38
N LYS A 97 10.48 7.16 5.31
CA LYS A 97 10.89 8.35 4.56
C LYS A 97 9.69 9.11 3.98
N ILE A 98 8.77 8.42 3.31
CA ILE A 98 7.54 9.01 2.75
C ILE A 98 6.72 9.68 3.88
N LEU A 99 6.50 8.97 4.99
CA LEU A 99 5.72 9.51 6.12
C LEU A 99 6.40 10.74 6.74
N SER A 100 7.72 10.72 6.86
CA SER A 100 8.50 11.87 7.36
C SER A 100 8.42 13.06 6.40
N ASP A 101 8.53 12.83 5.09
CA ASP A 101 8.46 13.89 4.08
C ASP A 101 7.07 14.54 4.07
N ILE A 102 5.98 13.76 4.23
CA ILE A 102 4.59 14.26 4.32
C ILE A 102 4.35 15.06 5.61
N SER A 103 4.97 14.64 6.71
CA SER A 103 4.78 15.29 8.01
C SER A 103 5.51 16.64 8.16
N ARG A 104 6.17 17.14 7.12
CA ARG A 104 6.83 18.43 7.14
C ARG A 104 5.80 19.56 7.06
N ASN A 105 6.04 20.64 7.81
CA ASN A 105 5.13 21.80 7.87
C ASN A 105 5.08 22.64 6.59
N ASP A 106 6.03 22.43 5.67
CA ASP A 106 6.16 23.20 4.42
C ASP A 106 5.47 22.53 3.23
N VAL A 107 4.86 21.35 3.42
CA VAL A 107 4.13 20.61 2.37
C VAL A 107 2.64 20.60 2.65
N ASN A 108 1.81 20.73 1.61
CA ASN A 108 0.36 20.61 1.72
C ASN A 108 -0.07 19.15 1.60
N GLN A 109 0.38 18.33 2.53
CA GLN A 109 0.11 16.89 2.58
C GLN A 109 -0.21 16.49 4.02
N GLU A 110 -0.99 15.41 4.20
CA GLU A 110 -1.40 14.92 5.51
C GLU A 110 -1.50 13.40 5.50
N ILE A 111 -1.30 12.79 6.68
CA ILE A 111 -1.44 11.34 6.89
C ILE A 111 -2.68 11.11 7.73
N ILE A 112 -3.68 10.43 7.17
CA ILE A 112 -4.90 10.04 7.89
C ILE A 112 -4.92 8.53 8.07
N SER A 113 -5.03 8.07 9.31
CA SER A 113 -5.26 6.66 9.61
C SER A 113 -6.74 6.31 9.41
N LEU A 114 -7.03 5.34 8.55
CA LEU A 114 -8.36 4.82 8.33
C LEU A 114 -8.57 3.61 9.24
N GLU A 115 -9.44 3.75 10.24
CA GLU A 115 -9.56 2.75 11.31
C GLU A 115 -10.81 1.87 11.17
N LYS A 116 -11.85 2.37 10.49
CA LYS A 116 -13.14 1.68 10.41
C LYS A 116 -13.78 1.85 9.04
N ALA A 117 -14.18 0.73 8.46
CA ALA A 117 -14.95 0.73 7.22
C ALA A 117 -16.35 1.36 7.45
N PRO A 118 -16.76 2.33 6.63
CA PRO A 118 -18.09 2.91 6.74
C PRO A 118 -19.16 1.89 6.35
N LYS A 119 -20.31 1.93 7.04
CA LYS A 119 -21.50 1.20 6.60
C LYS A 119 -22.23 2.06 5.57
N ILE A 120 -22.32 1.58 4.35
CA ILE A 120 -22.95 2.29 3.23
C ILE A 120 -24.35 1.72 3.04
N ALA A 121 -25.36 2.59 3.07
CA ALA A 121 -26.74 2.23 2.74
C ALA A 121 -27.18 3.04 1.51
N ILE A 122 -27.76 2.35 0.52
CA ILE A 122 -28.30 2.95 -0.69
C ILE A 122 -29.81 2.80 -0.65
N TYR A 123 -30.53 3.92 -0.84
CA TYR A 123 -31.96 3.91 -0.97
C TYR A 123 -32.33 3.81 -2.45
N SER A 124 -32.98 2.70 -2.84
CA SER A 124 -33.55 2.49 -4.18
C SER A 124 -35.06 2.41 -4.07
N PRO A 125 -35.80 3.39 -4.59
CA PRO A 125 -37.26 3.36 -4.57
C PRO A 125 -37.81 2.28 -5.51
N LYS A 126 -38.78 1.48 -5.02
CA LYS A 126 -39.33 0.30 -5.73
C LYS A 126 -39.99 0.57 -7.07
N ASN A 127 -40.35 1.83 -7.36
CA ASN A 127 -41.22 2.18 -8.49
C ASN A 127 -40.59 3.17 -9.49
N LYS A 128 -39.30 3.44 -9.44
CA LYS A 128 -38.64 4.33 -10.41
C LYS A 128 -37.43 3.63 -10.99
N GLN A 129 -37.45 3.45 -12.30
CA GLN A 129 -36.30 2.95 -13.05
C GLN A 129 -35.23 4.03 -13.16
N PRO A 130 -34.05 3.64 -13.51
CA PRO A 130 -32.97 2.77 -12.99
C PRO A 130 -31.83 3.64 -12.45
N TRP A 131 -32.15 4.80 -11.99
CA TRP A 131 -31.27 5.93 -11.82
C TRP A 131 -30.40 5.78 -10.57
N ASP A 132 -30.83 4.91 -9.65
CA ASP A 132 -30.09 4.63 -8.40
C ASP A 132 -29.05 3.51 -8.58
N ASP A 133 -29.06 2.87 -9.75
CA ASP A 133 -28.13 1.78 -10.09
C ASP A 133 -26.68 2.26 -10.26
N ALA A 134 -26.48 3.53 -10.62
CA ALA A 134 -25.13 4.07 -10.84
C ALA A 134 -24.26 4.01 -9.58
N VAL A 135 -24.83 4.33 -8.41
CA VAL A 135 -24.10 4.27 -7.13
C VAL A 135 -23.85 2.82 -6.72
N THR A 136 -24.88 1.97 -6.81
CA THR A 136 -24.76 0.53 -6.54
C THR A 136 -23.72 -0.11 -7.47
N LEU A 137 -23.79 0.23 -8.76
CA LEU A 137 -22.85 -0.29 -9.76
C LEU A 137 -21.41 0.15 -9.48
N ALA A 138 -21.20 1.42 -9.14
CA ALA A 138 -19.88 1.94 -8.83
C ALA A 138 -19.29 1.28 -7.59
N LEU A 139 -20.07 1.11 -6.52
CA LEU A 139 -19.63 0.45 -5.29
C LEU A 139 -19.38 -1.06 -5.50
N THR A 140 -20.18 -1.72 -6.31
CA THR A 140 -19.99 -3.14 -6.67
C THR A 140 -18.75 -3.33 -7.54
N TYR A 141 -18.48 -2.37 -8.43
CA TYR A 141 -17.29 -2.40 -9.29
C TYR A 141 -16.01 -2.18 -8.47
N ALA A 142 -16.04 -1.30 -7.49
CA ALA A 142 -14.88 -0.99 -6.64
C ALA A 142 -14.45 -2.18 -5.77
#